data_d18b5cbea107c522054b81457e003d70
#
_entry.id   d18b5cbea107c522054b81457e003d70
#
_cell.length_a   1.000
_cell.length_b   1.000
_cell.length_c   1.000
_cell.angle_alpha   90.00
_cell.angle_beta   90.00
_cell.angle_gamma   90.00
#
_symmetry.space_group_name_H-M   'P 1'
#
loop_
_entity.id
_entity.type
_entity.pdbx_description
1 polymer ?
#
loop_
_entity_poly.entity_id
_entity_poly.type
_entity_poly.pdbx_seq_one_letter_code
_entity_poly.pdbx_strand_id
1 'polypeptide(L)'
;KIDLDWLKKMTIEQLNSHFIKTSDYNMKNIIIHLALMTTRVLINHYIHLYNLTPDASIMGLVNGLCKEIEDKYDIVLSQSEKNYMYLQLIANTHLDTSYVDDENLHDSIKQMLEIIYTDFNFDLRHDEILYSDLFRHLKSIFTSKLYNLDSTNPLLETIKTNYPLEYEITFTAIAKTFIFEPYVLKEDDVGYVSVYISAAIERCYHNYQEKKNVILVCGSGYATTRMLETRLKIVFPDKIHIVKCLSYNEYSNYTKKDVEGVDFVITTITLDNNLLPSIMVDFALNNKDVELINRHLSKLLRNQLNMFEHFFDKDLFLHLSGDITKEDVIKTMYEKAHDKGIVDERFIDSVLKSEEIGDTYMNEVFELTHTMELCDT
;
A
#
# COMPACT_ATOMS: atom_id res chain seq x y z
N LYS A 1 9.30 -28.25 29.61
CA LYS A 1 9.21 -27.92 28.17
C LYS A 1 7.84 -27.35 27.91
N ILE A 2 7.76 -26.20 27.23
CA ILE A 2 6.50 -25.54 26.89
C ILE A 2 5.79 -26.33 25.78
N ASP A 3 4.50 -26.55 25.94
CA ASP A 3 3.61 -27.18 24.96
C ASP A 3 3.00 -26.10 24.07
N LEU A 4 3.62 -25.86 22.90
CA LEU A 4 3.20 -24.83 21.96
C LEU A 4 1.84 -25.13 21.31
N ASP A 5 1.52 -26.40 21.08
CA ASP A 5 0.24 -26.77 20.47
C ASP A 5 -0.92 -26.52 21.45
N TRP A 6 -0.71 -26.81 22.72
CA TRP A 6 -1.67 -26.48 23.76
C TRP A 6 -1.84 -24.96 23.91
N LEU A 7 -0.72 -24.18 23.97
CA LEU A 7 -0.79 -22.72 24.03
C LEU A 7 -1.57 -22.14 22.86
N LYS A 8 -1.31 -22.64 21.64
CA LYS A 8 -2.01 -22.21 20.44
C LYS A 8 -3.52 -22.45 20.56
N LYS A 9 -3.93 -23.66 20.94
CA LYS A 9 -5.34 -24.01 21.07
C LYS A 9 -6.03 -23.16 22.12
N MET A 10 -5.45 -23.06 23.31
CA MET A 10 -5.95 -22.24 24.42
C MET A 10 -6.09 -20.77 24.02
N THR A 11 -5.08 -20.19 23.39
CA THR A 11 -5.11 -18.79 22.95
C THR A 11 -6.22 -18.55 21.94
N ILE A 12 -6.40 -19.43 20.96
CA ILE A 12 -7.48 -19.34 19.97
C ILE A 12 -8.86 -19.40 20.66
N GLU A 13 -9.04 -20.32 21.58
CA GLU A 13 -10.31 -20.47 22.32
C GLU A 13 -10.63 -19.21 23.15
N GLN A 14 -9.64 -18.66 23.84
CA GLN A 14 -9.80 -17.45 24.65
C GLN A 14 -10.10 -16.20 23.78
N LEU A 15 -9.37 -15.99 22.68
CA LEU A 15 -9.62 -14.86 21.79
C LEU A 15 -10.99 -14.96 21.11
N ASN A 16 -11.39 -16.16 20.68
CA ASN A 16 -12.70 -16.39 20.07
C ASN A 16 -13.85 -16.17 21.05
N SER A 17 -13.69 -16.56 22.32
CA SER A 17 -14.71 -16.34 23.37
C SER A 17 -14.96 -14.85 23.64
N HIS A 18 -13.97 -14.00 23.35
CA HIS A 18 -14.05 -12.54 23.48
C HIS A 18 -14.29 -11.83 22.12
N PHE A 19 -14.60 -12.59 21.05
CA PHE A 19 -14.85 -12.07 19.70
C PHE A 19 -13.66 -11.28 19.09
N ILE A 20 -12.44 -11.56 19.54
CA ILE A 20 -11.23 -10.87 19.08
C ILE A 20 -10.66 -11.60 17.86
N LYS A 21 -10.54 -10.86 16.76
CA LYS A 21 -9.92 -11.35 15.52
C LYS A 21 -8.48 -10.85 15.45
N THR A 22 -7.60 -11.72 14.97
CA THR A 22 -6.19 -11.37 14.72
C THR A 22 -5.68 -12.14 13.50
N SER A 23 -4.62 -11.65 12.86
CA SER A 23 -3.97 -12.34 11.75
C SER A 23 -3.20 -13.57 12.24
N ASP A 24 -2.91 -14.52 11.35
CA ASP A 24 -2.08 -15.69 11.68
C ASP A 24 -0.68 -15.29 12.15
N TYR A 25 -0.13 -14.21 11.61
CA TYR A 25 1.15 -13.64 12.03
C TYR A 25 1.09 -13.12 13.47
N ASN A 26 0.12 -12.28 13.78
CA ASN A 26 -0.07 -11.73 15.12
C ASN A 26 -0.42 -12.81 16.15
N MET A 27 -1.20 -13.82 15.75
CA MET A 27 -1.46 -15.00 16.57
C MET A 27 -0.17 -15.71 16.96
N LYS A 28 0.74 -15.93 16.01
CA LYS A 28 2.06 -16.51 16.28
C LYS A 28 2.85 -15.67 17.27
N ASN A 29 2.84 -14.35 17.12
CA ASN A 29 3.53 -13.45 18.05
C ASN A 29 2.97 -13.57 19.46
N ILE A 30 1.66 -13.55 19.63
CA ILE A 30 1.02 -13.74 20.96
C ILE A 30 1.48 -15.07 21.59
N ILE A 31 1.44 -16.17 20.83
CA ILE A 31 1.86 -17.49 21.32
C ILE A 31 3.34 -17.51 21.72
N ILE A 32 4.22 -16.89 20.92
CA ILE A 32 5.65 -16.77 21.23
C ILE A 32 5.84 -15.99 22.54
N HIS A 33 5.14 -14.87 22.72
CA HIS A 33 5.25 -14.06 23.94
C HIS A 33 4.70 -14.80 25.16
N LEU A 34 3.61 -15.56 25.04
CA LEU A 34 3.11 -16.44 26.09
C LEU A 34 4.13 -17.53 26.45
N ALA A 35 4.74 -18.16 25.46
CA ALA A 35 5.76 -19.19 25.68
C ALA A 35 7.03 -18.61 26.35
N LEU A 36 7.49 -17.44 25.91
CA LEU A 36 8.63 -16.74 26.50
C LEU A 36 8.35 -16.33 27.94
N MET A 37 7.19 -15.73 28.22
CA MET A 37 6.76 -15.38 29.58
C MET A 37 6.74 -16.61 30.48
N THR A 38 6.08 -17.69 30.05
CA THR A 38 5.97 -18.92 30.82
C THR A 38 7.35 -19.53 31.09
N THR A 39 8.23 -19.56 30.06
CA THR A 39 9.61 -20.07 30.21
C THR A 39 10.39 -19.24 31.22
N ARG A 40 10.28 -17.91 31.13
CA ARG A 40 10.99 -16.97 32.01
C ARG A 40 10.60 -17.16 33.48
N VAL A 41 9.30 -17.29 33.74
CA VAL A 41 8.79 -17.50 35.09
C VAL A 41 9.21 -18.87 35.64
N LEU A 42 9.18 -19.94 34.82
CA LEU A 42 9.64 -21.27 35.22
C LEU A 42 11.12 -21.34 35.65
N ILE A 43 11.95 -20.43 35.15
CA ILE A 43 13.37 -20.30 35.55
C ILE A 43 13.60 -19.20 36.57
N ASN A 44 12.54 -18.69 37.21
CA ASN A 44 12.56 -17.63 38.23
C ASN A 44 13.14 -16.29 37.73
N HIS A 45 13.01 -16.02 36.47
CA HIS A 45 13.32 -14.71 35.90
C HIS A 45 12.02 -13.91 35.69
N TYR A 46 11.92 -12.75 36.32
CA TYR A 46 10.71 -11.92 36.26
C TYR A 46 11.01 -10.56 35.66
N ILE A 47 10.05 -10.00 34.92
CA ILE A 47 10.11 -8.60 34.48
C ILE A 47 9.53 -7.69 35.56
N HIS A 48 9.97 -6.42 35.51
CA HIS A 48 9.41 -5.36 36.34
C HIS A 48 8.80 -4.32 35.40
N LEU A 49 7.48 -4.31 35.31
CA LEU A 49 6.72 -3.36 34.51
C LEU A 49 5.79 -2.58 35.43
N TYR A 50 6.11 -1.31 35.65
CA TYR A 50 5.39 -0.40 36.53
C TYR A 50 4.63 0.65 35.73
N ASN A 51 3.58 1.25 36.33
CA ASN A 51 2.82 2.38 35.79
C ASN A 51 1.93 2.08 34.58
N LEU A 52 1.32 0.91 34.53
CA LEU A 52 0.27 0.61 33.58
C LEU A 52 -1.10 0.74 34.26
N THR A 53 -2.04 1.41 33.61
CA THR A 53 -3.46 1.44 33.99
C THR A 53 -4.29 0.68 32.94
N PRO A 54 -4.31 -0.66 32.99
CA PRO A 54 -4.92 -1.46 31.94
C PRO A 54 -6.43 -1.29 31.92
N ASP A 55 -7.02 -1.38 30.71
CA ASP A 55 -8.46 -1.47 30.54
C ASP A 55 -8.99 -2.75 31.22
N ALA A 56 -10.07 -2.63 31.97
CA ALA A 56 -10.61 -3.73 32.79
C ALA A 56 -11.14 -4.90 31.91
N SER A 57 -11.70 -4.60 30.75
CA SER A 57 -12.24 -5.62 29.85
C SER A 57 -11.13 -6.47 29.20
N ILE A 58 -10.08 -5.81 28.72
CA ILE A 58 -8.91 -6.46 28.14
C ILE A 58 -8.15 -7.23 29.23
N MET A 59 -8.05 -6.65 30.42
CA MET A 59 -7.41 -7.31 31.55
C MET A 59 -8.15 -8.58 31.99
N GLY A 60 -9.47 -8.62 31.80
CA GLY A 60 -10.27 -9.83 31.99
C GLY A 60 -9.79 -11.00 31.11
N LEU A 61 -9.55 -10.74 29.81
CA LEU A 61 -8.98 -11.71 28.87
C LEU A 61 -7.57 -12.13 29.28
N VAL A 62 -6.70 -11.15 29.62
CA VAL A 62 -5.34 -11.43 30.10
C VAL A 62 -5.35 -12.36 31.30
N ASN A 63 -6.21 -12.06 32.28
CA ASN A 63 -6.34 -12.90 33.49
C ASN A 63 -6.83 -14.31 33.14
N GLY A 64 -7.74 -14.46 32.17
CA GLY A 64 -8.17 -15.76 31.66
C GLY A 64 -7.02 -16.57 31.08
N LEU A 65 -6.26 -15.97 30.14
CA LEU A 65 -5.07 -16.59 29.52
C LEU A 65 -4.01 -16.95 30.58
N CYS A 66 -3.72 -16.03 31.49
CA CYS A 66 -2.73 -16.23 32.53
C CYS A 66 -3.14 -17.35 33.49
N LYS A 67 -4.42 -17.42 33.87
CA LYS A 67 -4.92 -18.47 34.77
C LYS A 67 -4.77 -19.86 34.17
N GLU A 68 -5.11 -20.05 32.90
CA GLU A 68 -4.91 -21.32 32.21
C GLU A 68 -3.43 -21.77 32.22
N ILE A 69 -2.51 -20.82 32.09
CA ILE A 69 -1.07 -21.07 32.14
C ILE A 69 -0.62 -21.38 33.57
N GLU A 70 -1.09 -20.61 34.55
CA GLU A 70 -0.83 -20.84 35.98
C GLU A 70 -1.26 -22.27 36.39
N ASP A 71 -2.48 -22.65 35.99
CA ASP A 71 -3.03 -23.99 36.30
C ASP A 71 -2.27 -25.14 35.58
N LYS A 72 -1.87 -24.90 34.31
CA LYS A 72 -1.15 -25.94 33.52
C LYS A 72 0.26 -26.21 33.99
N TYR A 73 0.99 -25.16 34.38
CA TYR A 73 2.42 -25.24 34.67
C TYR A 73 2.75 -25.13 36.16
N ASP A 74 1.72 -25.04 37.03
CA ASP A 74 1.85 -24.88 38.48
C ASP A 74 2.79 -23.72 38.86
N ILE A 75 2.52 -22.54 38.26
CA ILE A 75 3.25 -21.27 38.48
C ILE A 75 2.31 -20.15 38.90
N VAL A 76 2.91 -19.08 39.44
CA VAL A 76 2.18 -17.85 39.75
C VAL A 76 2.76 -16.71 38.92
N LEU A 77 1.93 -16.06 38.13
CA LEU A 77 2.30 -14.91 37.30
C LEU A 77 2.13 -13.61 38.08
N SER A 78 3.19 -12.83 38.17
CA SER A 78 3.16 -11.52 38.81
C SER A 78 2.27 -10.54 38.02
N GLN A 79 1.85 -9.45 38.66
CA GLN A 79 1.13 -8.39 37.96
C GLN A 79 1.94 -7.80 36.80
N SER A 80 3.26 -7.71 36.94
CA SER A 80 4.15 -7.25 35.85
C SER A 80 4.11 -8.18 34.63
N GLU A 81 4.04 -9.49 34.83
CA GLU A 81 3.91 -10.44 33.72
C GLU A 81 2.52 -10.34 33.07
N LYS A 82 1.46 -10.15 33.84
CA LYS A 82 0.11 -9.92 33.32
C LYS A 82 0.03 -8.59 32.55
N ASN A 83 0.67 -7.54 33.05
CA ASN A 83 0.79 -6.27 32.34
C ASN A 83 1.56 -6.42 31.03
N TYR A 84 2.63 -7.20 31.01
CA TYR A 84 3.36 -7.50 29.78
C TYR A 84 2.47 -8.19 28.75
N MET A 85 1.69 -9.18 29.14
CA MET A 85 0.76 -9.86 28.22
C MET A 85 -0.37 -8.96 27.75
N TYR A 86 -0.85 -8.05 28.61
CA TYR A 86 -1.78 -7.01 28.21
C TYR A 86 -1.23 -6.17 27.04
N LEU A 87 0.03 -5.71 27.14
CA LEU A 87 0.67 -4.95 26.08
C LEU A 87 0.83 -5.78 24.80
N GLN A 88 1.23 -7.06 24.92
CA GLN A 88 1.37 -7.94 23.77
C GLN A 88 0.03 -8.20 23.07
N LEU A 89 -1.07 -8.30 23.80
CA LEU A 89 -2.40 -8.42 23.23
C LEU A 89 -2.78 -7.15 22.45
N ILE A 90 -2.60 -5.97 23.03
CA ILE A 90 -2.90 -4.70 22.36
C ILE A 90 -2.07 -4.55 21.09
N ALA A 91 -0.77 -4.82 21.14
CA ALA A 91 0.13 -4.70 19.99
C ALA A 91 -0.21 -5.68 18.85
N ASN A 92 -0.78 -6.85 19.16
CA ASN A 92 -1.07 -7.91 18.20
C ASN A 92 -2.57 -8.11 17.90
N THR A 93 -3.43 -7.25 18.46
CA THR A 93 -4.86 -7.25 18.19
C THR A 93 -5.36 -5.82 17.98
N HIS A 94 -6.48 -5.65 17.28
CA HIS A 94 -7.10 -4.32 17.10
C HIS A 94 -8.06 -4.00 18.25
N LEU A 95 -7.63 -4.23 19.49
CA LEU A 95 -8.41 -3.86 20.66
C LEU A 95 -8.41 -2.34 20.85
N ASP A 96 -9.57 -1.78 21.09
CA ASP A 96 -9.70 -0.36 21.35
C ASP A 96 -9.13 0.00 22.73
N THR A 97 -8.24 0.99 22.75
CA THR A 97 -7.57 1.45 23.96
C THR A 97 -7.76 2.95 24.13
N SER A 98 -7.97 3.39 25.35
CA SER A 98 -8.15 4.83 25.71
C SER A 98 -6.83 5.60 25.88
N TYR A 99 -5.68 5.02 25.50
CA TYR A 99 -4.37 5.63 25.73
C TYR A 99 -3.93 6.65 24.67
N VAL A 100 -4.59 6.66 23.54
CA VAL A 100 -4.32 7.58 22.43
C VAL A 100 -5.40 8.66 22.45
N ASP A 101 -5.01 9.90 22.32
CA ASP A 101 -5.94 11.00 22.13
C ASP A 101 -6.56 10.88 20.73
N ASP A 102 -7.81 10.43 20.70
CA ASP A 102 -8.54 10.19 19.47
C ASP A 102 -8.73 11.47 18.65
N GLU A 103 -8.88 12.63 19.28
CA GLU A 103 -9.05 13.91 18.58
C GLU A 103 -7.77 14.30 17.82
N ASN A 104 -6.62 14.21 18.48
CA ASN A 104 -5.34 14.44 17.85
C ASN A 104 -5.05 13.45 16.71
N LEU A 105 -5.42 12.18 16.88
CA LEU A 105 -5.24 11.17 15.85
C LEU A 105 -6.13 11.45 14.63
N HIS A 106 -7.38 11.86 14.85
CA HIS A 106 -8.29 12.27 13.77
C HIS A 106 -7.72 13.43 12.96
N ASP A 107 -7.16 14.44 13.62
CA ASP A 107 -6.58 15.59 12.96
C ASP A 107 -5.29 15.22 12.20
N SER A 108 -4.47 14.33 12.76
CA SER A 108 -3.28 13.79 12.08
C SER A 108 -3.63 13.08 10.77
N ILE A 109 -4.64 12.22 10.80
CA ILE A 109 -5.09 11.50 9.59
C ILE A 109 -5.60 12.49 8.53
N LYS A 110 -6.40 13.47 8.93
CA LYS A 110 -6.91 14.48 7.99
C LYS A 110 -5.76 15.25 7.34
N GLN A 111 -4.78 15.69 8.14
CA GLN A 111 -3.61 16.39 7.64
C GLN A 111 -2.78 15.53 6.70
N MET A 112 -2.57 14.25 7.03
CA MET A 112 -1.88 13.30 6.17
C MET A 112 -2.59 13.15 4.82
N LEU A 113 -3.93 12.99 4.82
CA LEU A 113 -4.70 12.87 3.58
C LEU A 113 -4.72 14.17 2.77
N GLU A 114 -4.67 15.34 3.44
CA GLU A 114 -4.54 16.63 2.78
C GLU A 114 -3.16 16.78 2.09
N ILE A 115 -2.08 16.37 2.74
CA ILE A 115 -0.74 16.35 2.12
C ILE A 115 -0.72 15.40 0.91
N ILE A 116 -1.30 14.22 1.01
CA ILE A 116 -1.41 13.29 -0.13
C ILE A 116 -2.15 13.95 -1.31
N TYR A 117 -3.20 14.72 -1.02
CA TYR A 117 -3.93 15.43 -2.07
C TYR A 117 -3.13 16.59 -2.67
N THR A 118 -2.54 17.43 -1.83
CA THR A 118 -1.87 18.66 -2.31
C THR A 118 -0.57 18.35 -3.05
N ASP A 119 0.21 17.40 -2.56
CA ASP A 119 1.55 17.14 -3.07
C ASP A 119 1.57 16.09 -4.18
N PHE A 120 0.65 15.13 -4.13
CA PHE A 120 0.63 13.99 -5.07
C PHE A 120 -0.63 13.92 -5.93
N ASN A 121 -1.60 14.83 -5.72
CA ASN A 121 -2.87 14.88 -6.46
C ASN A 121 -3.73 13.60 -6.36
N PHE A 122 -3.61 12.84 -5.25
CA PHE A 122 -4.49 11.74 -4.94
C PHE A 122 -5.53 12.17 -3.91
N ASP A 123 -6.78 12.39 -4.33
CA ASP A 123 -7.85 12.73 -3.40
C ASP A 123 -8.44 11.50 -2.71
N LEU A 124 -7.87 11.18 -1.56
CA LEU A 124 -8.30 10.07 -0.70
C LEU A 124 -9.13 10.55 0.51
N ARG A 125 -9.40 11.86 0.63
CA ARG A 125 -10.03 12.50 1.79
C ARG A 125 -11.47 12.03 2.05
N HIS A 126 -12.13 11.48 1.05
CA HIS A 126 -13.51 10.99 1.11
C HIS A 126 -13.63 9.46 1.17
N ASP A 127 -12.52 8.73 1.26
CA ASP A 127 -12.53 7.28 1.42
C ASP A 127 -12.73 6.89 2.90
N GLU A 128 -13.98 6.63 3.28
CA GLU A 128 -14.34 6.26 4.65
C GLU A 128 -13.70 4.94 5.10
N ILE A 129 -13.45 4.02 4.17
CA ILE A 129 -12.79 2.73 4.45
C ILE A 129 -11.34 3.01 4.85
N LEU A 130 -10.61 3.77 4.03
CA LEU A 130 -9.23 4.17 4.34
C LEU A 130 -9.16 4.88 5.69
N TYR A 131 -10.02 5.86 5.91
CA TYR A 131 -10.04 6.63 7.14
C TYR A 131 -10.21 5.74 8.37
N SER A 132 -11.19 4.84 8.34
CA SER A 132 -11.47 3.91 9.43
C SER A 132 -10.30 2.93 9.66
N ASP A 133 -9.68 2.44 8.60
CA ASP A 133 -8.57 1.50 8.67
C ASP A 133 -7.30 2.18 9.21
N LEU A 134 -6.98 3.38 8.73
CA LEU A 134 -5.87 4.19 9.24
C LEU A 134 -6.04 4.53 10.72
N PHE A 135 -7.24 4.95 11.12
CA PHE A 135 -7.52 5.27 12.52
C PHE A 135 -7.22 4.09 13.45
N ARG A 136 -7.75 2.91 13.12
CA ARG A 136 -7.53 1.70 13.93
C ARG A 136 -6.06 1.29 13.95
N HIS A 137 -5.40 1.35 12.80
CA HIS A 137 -4.02 0.90 12.68
C HIS A 137 -3.05 1.85 13.39
N LEU A 138 -3.17 3.15 13.14
CA LEU A 138 -2.32 4.15 13.79
C LEU A 138 -2.53 4.17 15.31
N LYS A 139 -3.77 4.01 15.80
CA LYS A 139 -4.05 3.87 17.24
C LYS A 139 -3.28 2.69 17.85
N SER A 140 -3.20 1.56 17.14
CA SER A 140 -2.40 0.40 17.55
C SER A 140 -0.91 0.70 17.54
N ILE A 141 -0.39 1.34 16.48
CA ILE A 141 1.02 1.74 16.39
C ILE A 141 1.39 2.67 17.55
N PHE A 142 0.62 3.73 17.81
CA PHE A 142 0.90 4.67 18.89
C PHE A 142 0.86 4.01 20.25
N THR A 143 -0.09 3.11 20.49
CA THR A 143 -0.12 2.33 21.73
C THR A 143 1.15 1.51 21.88
N SER A 144 1.61 0.87 20.80
CA SER A 144 2.87 0.10 20.81
C SER A 144 4.08 0.99 21.10
N LYS A 145 4.16 2.16 20.47
CA LYS A 145 5.25 3.13 20.68
C LYS A 145 5.28 3.67 22.12
N LEU A 146 4.11 3.98 22.69
CA LEU A 146 4.00 4.43 24.08
C LEU A 146 4.67 3.47 25.07
N TYR A 147 4.66 2.17 24.77
CA TYR A 147 5.23 1.13 25.60
C TYR A 147 6.57 0.56 25.08
N ASN A 148 7.20 1.23 24.10
CA ASN A 148 8.43 0.79 23.45
C ASN A 148 8.36 -0.65 22.90
N LEU A 149 7.22 -1.02 22.35
CA LEU A 149 7.01 -2.29 21.66
C LEU A 149 7.31 -2.08 20.18
N ASP A 150 8.46 -2.55 19.74
CA ASP A 150 8.83 -2.50 18.33
C ASP A 150 8.12 -3.62 17.58
N SER A 151 7.46 -3.27 16.48
CA SER A 151 6.95 -4.21 15.49
C SER A 151 7.92 -4.28 14.32
N THR A 152 8.13 -5.47 13.77
CA THR A 152 8.83 -5.66 12.51
C THR A 152 7.82 -5.98 11.42
N ASN A 153 8.03 -5.45 10.22
CA ASN A 153 7.17 -5.71 9.07
C ASN A 153 7.87 -6.70 8.12
N PRO A 154 7.51 -7.99 8.14
CA PRO A 154 8.13 -8.97 7.27
C PRO A 154 7.83 -8.76 5.78
N LEU A 155 6.91 -7.85 5.45
CA LEU A 155 6.52 -7.52 4.09
C LEU A 155 7.17 -6.21 3.59
N LEU A 156 7.98 -5.53 4.40
CA LEU A 156 8.54 -4.22 4.08
C LEU A 156 9.24 -4.21 2.71
N GLU A 157 10.17 -5.14 2.48
CA GLU A 157 10.87 -5.26 1.19
C GLU A 157 9.93 -5.55 0.02
N THR A 158 8.92 -6.38 0.26
CA THR A 158 7.89 -6.67 -0.76
C THR A 158 7.06 -5.43 -1.08
N ILE A 159 6.73 -4.63 -0.07
CA ILE A 159 5.98 -3.38 -0.23
C ILE A 159 6.81 -2.36 -1.00
N LYS A 160 8.05 -2.10 -0.59
CA LYS A 160 8.96 -1.19 -1.28
C LYS A 160 9.19 -1.58 -2.74
N THR A 161 9.25 -2.89 -3.04
CA THR A 161 9.47 -3.39 -4.40
C THR A 161 8.24 -3.29 -5.29
N ASN A 162 7.05 -3.64 -4.79
CA ASN A 162 5.85 -3.75 -5.60
C ASN A 162 4.99 -2.49 -5.59
N TYR A 163 5.10 -1.66 -4.55
CA TYR A 163 4.32 -0.44 -4.33
C TYR A 163 5.22 0.75 -3.95
N PRO A 164 6.30 1.00 -4.73
CA PRO A 164 7.29 2.03 -4.38
C PRO A 164 6.68 3.42 -4.32
N LEU A 165 5.81 3.79 -5.26
CA LEU A 165 5.17 5.10 -5.27
C LEU A 165 4.30 5.31 -4.04
N GLU A 166 3.47 4.35 -3.69
CA GLU A 166 2.57 4.42 -2.55
C GLU A 166 3.33 4.44 -1.22
N TYR A 167 4.47 3.75 -1.17
CA TYR A 167 5.38 3.81 -0.03
C TYR A 167 5.95 5.22 0.15
N GLU A 168 6.46 5.84 -0.92
CA GLU A 168 7.01 7.19 -0.90
C GLU A 168 5.96 8.27 -0.58
N ILE A 169 4.76 8.15 -1.16
CA ILE A 169 3.62 9.03 -0.83
C ILE A 169 3.34 8.95 0.68
N THR A 170 3.29 7.75 1.22
CA THR A 170 3.00 7.52 2.64
C THR A 170 4.12 8.05 3.53
N PHE A 171 5.37 7.75 3.19
CA PHE A 171 6.55 8.23 3.91
C PHE A 171 6.57 9.77 3.97
N THR A 172 6.41 10.42 2.83
CA THR A 172 6.39 11.90 2.74
C THR A 172 5.22 12.49 3.54
N ALA A 173 4.03 11.91 3.43
CA ALA A 173 2.86 12.39 4.16
C ALA A 173 3.03 12.27 5.68
N ILE A 174 3.57 11.16 6.16
CA ILE A 174 3.90 10.94 7.58
C ILE A 174 4.95 11.92 8.05
N ALA A 175 6.04 12.07 7.30
CA ALA A 175 7.14 12.93 7.65
C ALA A 175 6.75 14.40 7.75
N LYS A 176 5.85 14.88 6.88
CA LYS A 176 5.30 16.23 6.92
C LYS A 176 4.22 16.45 7.97
N THR A 177 3.65 15.37 8.50
CA THR A 177 2.62 15.45 9.54
C THR A 177 3.27 15.43 10.91
N PHE A 178 3.78 16.55 11.38
CA PHE A 178 4.51 16.69 12.67
C PHE A 178 3.69 16.28 13.91
N ILE A 179 2.41 15.99 13.75
CA ILE A 179 1.49 15.56 14.83
C ILE A 179 1.85 14.17 15.38
N PHE A 180 2.67 13.40 14.67
CA PHE A 180 3.18 12.13 15.20
C PHE A 180 4.27 12.27 16.26
N GLU A 181 4.79 13.48 16.47
CA GLU A 181 5.70 13.76 17.59
C GLU A 181 4.98 13.53 18.96
N PRO A 182 5.63 12.96 19.97
CA PRO A 182 7.08 12.64 20.03
C PRO A 182 7.44 11.25 19.48
N TYR A 183 6.52 10.54 18.82
CA TYR A 183 6.76 9.18 18.34
C TYR A 183 7.38 9.19 16.96
N VAL A 184 8.59 8.65 16.83
CA VAL A 184 9.22 8.42 15.54
C VAL A 184 8.64 7.14 14.95
N LEU A 185 7.92 7.24 13.83
CA LEU A 185 7.49 6.07 13.05
C LEU A 185 8.70 5.50 12.31
N LYS A 186 8.89 4.19 12.45
CA LYS A 186 9.94 3.46 11.74
C LYS A 186 9.47 3.08 10.34
N GLU A 187 10.39 2.72 9.45
CA GLU A 187 10.05 2.22 8.12
C GLU A 187 9.06 1.06 8.13
N ASP A 188 9.17 0.16 9.13
CA ASP A 188 8.21 -0.93 9.34
C ASP A 188 6.77 -0.42 9.52
N ASP A 189 6.60 0.66 10.29
CA ASP A 189 5.29 1.28 10.53
C ASP A 189 4.77 1.95 9.26
N VAL A 190 5.65 2.69 8.56
CA VAL A 190 5.33 3.31 7.26
C VAL A 190 4.90 2.26 6.25
N GLY A 191 5.62 1.15 6.17
CA GLY A 191 5.27 0.03 5.29
C GLY A 191 3.86 -0.52 5.54
N TYR A 192 3.45 -0.65 6.79
CA TYR A 192 2.06 -1.07 7.08
C TYR A 192 1.04 -0.01 6.66
N VAL A 193 1.30 1.28 6.92
CA VAL A 193 0.40 2.37 6.52
C VAL A 193 0.30 2.46 5.00
N SER A 194 1.40 2.26 4.28
CA SER A 194 1.43 2.32 2.82
C SER A 194 0.54 1.26 2.14
N VAL A 195 0.33 0.10 2.77
CA VAL A 195 -0.62 -0.91 2.26
C VAL A 195 -2.05 -0.38 2.24
N TYR A 196 -2.46 0.37 3.26
CA TYR A 196 -3.80 0.99 3.29
C TYR A 196 -3.93 2.09 2.25
N ILE A 197 -2.88 2.91 2.08
CA ILE A 197 -2.83 3.96 1.05
C ILE A 197 -2.87 3.33 -0.34
N SER A 198 -2.08 2.27 -0.60
CA SER A 198 -2.10 1.51 -1.86
C SER A 198 -3.51 1.00 -2.18
N ALA A 199 -4.16 0.36 -1.22
CA ALA A 199 -5.52 -0.16 -1.40
C ALA A 199 -6.53 0.96 -1.69
N ALA A 200 -6.36 2.15 -1.11
CA ALA A 200 -7.21 3.29 -1.36
C ALA A 200 -6.96 3.90 -2.75
N ILE A 201 -5.70 4.08 -3.14
CA ILE A 201 -5.34 4.54 -4.49
C ILE A 201 -5.90 3.56 -5.52
N GLU A 202 -5.72 2.27 -5.34
CA GLU A 202 -6.27 1.25 -6.23
C GLU A 202 -7.80 1.32 -6.29
N ARG A 203 -8.48 1.48 -5.17
CA ARG A 203 -9.94 1.58 -5.08
C ARG A 203 -10.48 2.86 -5.72
N CYS A 204 -9.83 4.01 -5.48
CA CYS A 204 -10.29 5.31 -5.95
C CYS A 204 -9.85 5.62 -7.39
N TYR A 205 -8.68 5.14 -7.82
CA TYR A 205 -8.05 5.54 -9.08
C TYR A 205 -7.87 4.39 -10.08
N HIS A 206 -7.84 3.13 -9.68
CA HIS A 206 -7.81 2.00 -10.62
C HIS A 206 -9.10 1.85 -11.43
N ASN A 207 -10.23 2.31 -10.88
CA ASN A 207 -11.48 2.46 -11.63
C ASN A 207 -11.49 3.70 -12.55
N TYR A 208 -10.50 4.60 -12.44
CA TYR A 208 -10.34 5.81 -13.28
C TYR A 208 -9.37 5.62 -14.46
N GLN A 209 -8.91 4.44 -14.76
CA GLN A 209 -8.54 4.19 -16.14
C GLN A 209 -9.86 4.28 -16.92
N GLU A 210 -10.09 5.45 -17.55
CA GLU A 210 -11.23 5.61 -18.48
C GLU A 210 -11.23 4.38 -19.39
N LYS A 211 -12.27 3.56 -19.23
CA LYS A 211 -12.45 2.38 -20.07
C LYS A 211 -12.31 2.84 -21.49
N LYS A 212 -11.44 2.22 -22.25
CA LYS A 212 -11.26 2.59 -23.66
C LYS A 212 -12.53 2.23 -24.44
N ASN A 213 -13.10 3.22 -25.10
CA ASN A 213 -14.30 3.09 -25.89
C ASN A 213 -13.98 2.32 -27.17
N VAL A 214 -14.64 1.19 -27.36
CA VAL A 214 -14.33 0.25 -28.44
C VAL A 214 -15.57 -0.05 -29.26
N ILE A 215 -15.42 -0.06 -30.59
CA ILE A 215 -16.40 -0.63 -31.49
C ILE A 215 -15.99 -2.08 -31.80
N LEU A 216 -16.94 -3.02 -31.70
CA LEU A 216 -16.75 -4.40 -32.09
C LEU A 216 -17.34 -4.60 -33.51
N VAL A 217 -16.49 -5.04 -34.47
CA VAL A 217 -16.92 -5.33 -35.83
C VAL A 217 -16.75 -6.82 -36.11
N CYS A 218 -17.84 -7.49 -36.46
CA CYS A 218 -17.84 -8.94 -36.69
C CYS A 218 -18.42 -9.31 -38.07
N GLY A 219 -17.69 -10.18 -38.77
CA GLY A 219 -18.15 -10.70 -40.08
C GLY A 219 -18.94 -11.97 -40.02
N SER A 220 -19.00 -12.67 -38.87
CA SER A 220 -19.47 -14.06 -38.77
C SER A 220 -20.91 -14.25 -38.26
N GLY A 221 -21.66 -13.14 -38.04
CA GLY A 221 -23.06 -13.16 -37.64
C GLY A 221 -23.29 -12.92 -36.14
N TYR A 222 -24.59 -12.82 -35.77
CA TYR A 222 -25.03 -12.32 -34.45
C TYR A 222 -24.56 -13.15 -33.27
N ALA A 223 -24.56 -14.49 -33.38
CA ALA A 223 -24.18 -15.36 -32.28
C ALA A 223 -22.67 -15.24 -31.89
N THR A 224 -21.80 -15.17 -32.90
CA THR A 224 -20.34 -15.02 -32.70
C THR A 224 -20.00 -13.64 -32.15
N THR A 225 -20.70 -12.60 -32.57
CA THR A 225 -20.57 -11.24 -32.03
C THR A 225 -20.91 -11.20 -30.53
N ARG A 226 -22.05 -11.82 -30.16
CA ARG A 226 -22.47 -11.89 -28.75
C ARG A 226 -21.49 -12.69 -27.89
N MET A 227 -20.94 -13.77 -28.42
CA MET A 227 -19.94 -14.56 -27.71
C MET A 227 -18.67 -13.75 -27.47
N LEU A 228 -18.15 -13.07 -28.49
CA LEU A 228 -16.95 -12.25 -28.38
C LEU A 228 -17.18 -11.05 -27.44
N GLU A 229 -18.32 -10.37 -27.55
CA GLU A 229 -18.74 -9.28 -26.64
C GLU A 229 -18.72 -9.75 -25.17
N THR A 230 -19.35 -10.92 -24.91
CA THR A 230 -19.40 -11.48 -23.55
C THR A 230 -18.01 -11.82 -23.03
N ARG A 231 -17.15 -12.43 -23.84
CA ARG A 231 -15.77 -12.73 -23.46
C ARG A 231 -14.94 -11.48 -23.20
N LEU A 232 -15.04 -10.46 -24.05
CA LEU A 232 -14.35 -9.20 -23.84
C LEU A 232 -14.77 -8.53 -22.54
N LYS A 233 -16.05 -8.55 -22.19
CA LYS A 233 -16.56 -8.01 -20.91
C LYS A 233 -16.06 -8.81 -19.69
N ILE A 234 -15.85 -10.12 -19.82
CA ILE A 234 -15.32 -10.96 -18.74
C ILE A 234 -13.80 -10.78 -18.58
N VAL A 235 -13.06 -10.71 -19.69
CA VAL A 235 -11.58 -10.65 -19.67
C VAL A 235 -11.08 -9.23 -19.39
N PHE A 236 -11.82 -8.21 -19.84
CA PHE A 236 -11.44 -6.78 -19.71
C PHE A 236 -12.54 -5.93 -19.06
N PRO A 237 -13.08 -6.32 -17.88
CA PRO A 237 -14.25 -5.67 -17.28
C PRO A 237 -14.06 -4.19 -17.02
N ASP A 238 -12.83 -3.78 -16.65
CA ASP A 238 -12.49 -2.42 -16.24
C ASP A 238 -11.62 -1.67 -17.25
N LYS A 239 -11.21 -2.31 -18.34
CA LYS A 239 -10.30 -1.73 -19.34
C LYS A 239 -11.02 -1.30 -20.62
N ILE A 240 -12.13 -1.94 -20.97
CA ILE A 240 -12.81 -1.73 -22.26
C ILE A 240 -14.30 -1.49 -22.03
N HIS A 241 -14.81 -0.47 -22.70
CA HIS A 241 -16.25 -0.20 -22.84
C HIS A 241 -16.66 -0.40 -24.30
N ILE A 242 -17.50 -1.39 -24.57
CA ILE A 242 -18.01 -1.68 -25.93
C ILE A 242 -19.18 -0.72 -26.20
N VAL A 243 -18.90 0.30 -27.01
CA VAL A 243 -19.89 1.34 -27.37
C VAL A 243 -20.94 0.78 -28.34
N LYS A 244 -20.48 0.04 -29.34
CA LYS A 244 -21.35 -0.56 -30.37
C LYS A 244 -20.78 -1.88 -30.88
N CYS A 245 -21.69 -2.78 -31.28
CA CYS A 245 -21.37 -3.97 -32.06
C CYS A 245 -21.97 -3.78 -33.46
N LEU A 246 -21.15 -3.87 -34.50
CA LEU A 246 -21.53 -3.63 -35.88
C LEU A 246 -21.16 -4.80 -36.77
N SER A 247 -21.91 -4.97 -37.84
CA SER A 247 -21.48 -5.77 -38.99
C SER A 247 -20.45 -5.01 -39.83
N TYR A 248 -19.72 -5.71 -40.67
CA TYR A 248 -18.78 -5.10 -41.61
C TYR A 248 -19.46 -4.04 -42.49
N ASN A 249 -20.65 -4.36 -43.04
CA ASN A 249 -21.39 -3.44 -43.93
C ASN A 249 -21.86 -2.16 -43.21
N GLU A 250 -22.19 -2.24 -41.92
CA GLU A 250 -22.56 -1.09 -41.14
C GLU A 250 -21.33 -0.22 -40.89
N TYR A 251 -20.19 -0.82 -40.46
CA TYR A 251 -18.96 -0.10 -40.20
C TYR A 251 -18.34 0.53 -41.45
N SER A 252 -18.47 -0.11 -42.64
CA SER A 252 -17.95 0.42 -43.92
C SER A 252 -18.59 1.77 -44.30
N ASN A 253 -19.79 2.03 -43.81
CA ASN A 253 -20.50 3.29 -44.06
C ASN A 253 -20.22 4.37 -43.01
N TYR A 254 -19.39 4.08 -41.98
CA TYR A 254 -19.05 5.03 -40.96
C TYR A 254 -18.10 6.11 -41.47
N THR A 255 -18.26 7.29 -40.92
CA THR A 255 -17.41 8.47 -41.15
C THR A 255 -16.64 8.86 -39.88
N LYS A 256 -15.73 9.83 -39.99
CA LYS A 256 -14.97 10.29 -38.81
C LYS A 256 -15.87 10.82 -37.69
N LYS A 257 -17.06 11.31 -37.98
CA LYS A 257 -18.03 11.80 -36.96
C LYS A 257 -18.65 10.64 -36.19
N ASP A 258 -18.84 9.49 -36.83
CA ASP A 258 -19.52 8.35 -36.23
C ASP A 258 -18.60 7.60 -35.24
N VAL A 259 -17.31 7.86 -35.30
CA VAL A 259 -16.28 7.26 -34.44
C VAL A 259 -15.69 8.27 -33.42
N GLU A 260 -16.30 9.44 -33.29
CA GLU A 260 -15.87 10.43 -32.29
C GLU A 260 -16.03 9.87 -30.86
N GLY A 261 -15.00 9.99 -30.04
CA GLY A 261 -14.96 9.42 -28.69
C GLY A 261 -14.72 7.90 -28.63
N VAL A 262 -14.35 7.25 -29.76
CA VAL A 262 -13.96 5.83 -29.81
C VAL A 262 -12.45 5.74 -29.96
N ASP A 263 -11.79 4.92 -29.11
CA ASP A 263 -10.33 4.79 -29.10
C ASP A 263 -9.82 3.83 -30.17
N PHE A 264 -10.45 2.69 -30.36
CA PHE A 264 -10.06 1.69 -31.36
C PHE A 264 -11.18 0.71 -31.70
N VAL A 265 -10.94 -0.14 -32.70
CA VAL A 265 -11.85 -1.19 -33.15
C VAL A 265 -11.30 -2.56 -32.87
N ILE A 266 -12.11 -3.45 -32.31
CA ILE A 266 -11.85 -4.88 -32.26
C ILE A 266 -12.64 -5.54 -33.39
N THR A 267 -11.98 -6.33 -34.22
CA THR A 267 -12.62 -6.93 -35.39
C THR A 267 -12.26 -8.40 -35.57
N THR A 268 -13.17 -9.19 -36.15
CA THR A 268 -12.89 -10.58 -36.53
C THR A 268 -12.55 -10.73 -38.02
N ILE A 269 -12.53 -9.64 -38.77
CA ILE A 269 -12.26 -9.61 -40.22
C ILE A 269 -11.40 -8.39 -40.55
N THR A 270 -10.77 -8.43 -41.73
CA THR A 270 -10.01 -7.27 -42.23
C THR A 270 -10.97 -6.11 -42.58
N LEU A 271 -10.61 -4.90 -42.16
CA LEU A 271 -11.35 -3.68 -42.44
C LEU A 271 -10.65 -2.90 -43.57
N ASP A 272 -11.42 -2.45 -44.54
CA ASP A 272 -10.89 -1.65 -45.68
C ASP A 272 -10.79 -0.14 -45.32
N ASN A 273 -11.53 0.28 -44.29
CA ASN A 273 -11.52 1.67 -43.86
C ASN A 273 -10.62 1.83 -42.58
N ASN A 274 -9.69 2.77 -42.61
CA ASN A 274 -8.72 3.05 -41.54
C ASN A 274 -9.15 4.26 -40.71
N LEU A 275 -10.40 4.35 -40.29
CA LEU A 275 -10.91 5.47 -39.49
C LEU A 275 -10.28 5.48 -38.08
N LEU A 276 -10.08 4.31 -37.50
CA LEU A 276 -9.47 4.07 -36.18
C LEU A 276 -8.46 2.94 -36.24
N PRO A 277 -7.49 2.88 -35.29
CA PRO A 277 -6.67 1.71 -35.09
C PRO A 277 -7.56 0.47 -34.88
N SER A 278 -7.22 -0.63 -35.52
CA SER A 278 -8.01 -1.88 -35.41
C SER A 278 -7.17 -3.04 -34.95
N ILE A 279 -7.75 -3.90 -34.13
CA ILE A 279 -7.15 -5.14 -33.64
C ILE A 279 -7.99 -6.31 -34.15
N MET A 280 -7.37 -7.16 -34.98
CA MET A 280 -8.04 -8.36 -35.46
C MET A 280 -7.83 -9.50 -34.47
N VAL A 281 -8.93 -10.15 -34.06
CA VAL A 281 -8.97 -11.22 -33.08
C VAL A 281 -9.82 -12.37 -33.58
N ASP A 282 -9.64 -13.56 -33.01
CA ASP A 282 -10.55 -14.68 -33.20
C ASP A 282 -11.84 -14.48 -32.39
N PHE A 283 -12.97 -14.94 -32.91
CA PHE A 283 -14.26 -14.86 -32.19
C PHE A 283 -14.25 -15.58 -30.84
N ALA A 284 -13.37 -16.58 -30.67
CA ALA A 284 -13.18 -17.30 -29.42
C ALA A 284 -12.29 -16.58 -28.40
N LEU A 285 -11.64 -15.48 -28.79
CA LEU A 285 -10.73 -14.69 -27.96
C LEU A 285 -9.67 -15.55 -27.25
N ASN A 286 -8.73 -16.08 -28.01
CA ASN A 286 -7.67 -16.92 -27.47
C ASN A 286 -6.61 -16.11 -26.70
N ASN A 287 -5.65 -16.77 -26.01
CA ASN A 287 -4.64 -16.10 -25.20
C ASN A 287 -3.77 -15.12 -25.99
N LYS A 288 -3.50 -15.41 -27.28
CA LYS A 288 -2.72 -14.48 -28.13
C LYS A 288 -3.49 -13.20 -28.43
N ASP A 289 -4.80 -13.31 -28.61
CA ASP A 289 -5.68 -12.15 -28.81
C ASP A 289 -5.73 -11.29 -27.54
N VAL A 290 -5.81 -11.92 -26.38
CA VAL A 290 -5.78 -11.24 -25.08
C VAL A 290 -4.46 -10.49 -24.89
N GLU A 291 -3.32 -11.10 -25.21
CA GLU A 291 -2.01 -10.44 -25.18
C GLU A 291 -1.92 -9.27 -26.18
N LEU A 292 -2.49 -9.43 -27.37
CA LEU A 292 -2.50 -8.40 -28.41
C LEU A 292 -3.29 -7.16 -27.95
N ILE A 293 -4.48 -7.38 -27.38
CA ILE A 293 -5.31 -6.31 -26.81
C ILE A 293 -4.58 -5.64 -25.64
N ASN A 294 -3.99 -6.41 -24.70
CA ASN A 294 -3.23 -5.83 -23.59
C ASN A 294 -2.05 -4.97 -24.06
N ARG A 295 -1.30 -5.44 -25.06
CA ARG A 295 -0.21 -4.64 -25.66
C ARG A 295 -0.69 -3.34 -26.27
N HIS A 296 -1.86 -3.36 -26.94
CA HIS A 296 -2.45 -2.16 -27.52
C HIS A 296 -2.91 -1.17 -26.45
N LEU A 297 -3.59 -1.66 -25.42
CA LEU A 297 -4.00 -0.86 -24.26
C LEU A 297 -2.79 -0.23 -23.55
N SER A 298 -1.72 -1.00 -23.32
CA SER A 298 -0.46 -0.50 -22.73
C SER A 298 0.21 0.55 -23.61
N LYS A 299 0.12 0.44 -24.95
CA LYS A 299 0.66 1.44 -25.87
C LYS A 299 -0.14 2.73 -25.85
N LEU A 300 -1.47 2.66 -25.72
CA LEU A 300 -2.33 3.84 -25.56
C LEU A 300 -2.02 4.56 -24.25
N LEU A 301 -1.77 3.82 -23.16
CA LEU A 301 -1.31 4.36 -21.88
C LEU A 301 0.08 5.01 -21.99
N ARG A 302 1.04 4.39 -22.69
CA ARG A 302 2.35 5.00 -22.95
C ARG A 302 2.27 6.31 -23.73
N ASN A 303 1.34 6.44 -24.64
CA ASN A 303 1.14 7.72 -25.35
C ASN A 303 0.60 8.83 -24.44
N GLN A 304 -0.10 8.50 -23.35
CA GLN A 304 -0.42 9.45 -22.27
C GLN A 304 0.81 9.74 -21.39
N LEU A 305 1.74 8.78 -21.26
CA LEU A 305 3.01 8.91 -20.54
C LEU A 305 4.09 9.72 -21.30
N ASN A 306 3.85 10.17 -22.54
CA ASN A 306 4.76 11.12 -23.21
C ASN A 306 4.87 12.47 -22.49
N MET A 307 4.04 12.74 -21.49
CA MET A 307 4.27 13.81 -20.53
C MET A 307 5.55 13.59 -19.70
N PHE A 308 6.00 12.36 -19.51
CA PHE A 308 7.23 12.07 -18.75
C PHE A 308 8.50 12.65 -19.41
N GLU A 309 8.52 12.83 -20.72
CA GLU A 309 9.67 13.48 -21.38
C GLU A 309 9.92 14.90 -20.88
N HIS A 310 8.89 15.58 -20.34
CA HIS A 310 9.03 16.90 -19.75
C HIS A 310 9.71 16.91 -18.37
N PHE A 311 9.72 15.77 -17.69
CA PHE A 311 10.34 15.64 -16.37
C PHE A 311 11.78 15.13 -16.42
N PHE A 312 12.30 14.79 -17.61
CA PHE A 312 13.65 14.30 -17.80
C PHE A 312 14.44 15.23 -18.71
N ASP A 313 15.44 15.89 -18.14
CA ASP A 313 16.39 16.68 -18.92
C ASP A 313 17.65 15.85 -19.20
N LYS A 314 17.99 15.66 -20.49
CA LYS A 314 19.19 14.92 -20.91
C LYS A 314 20.49 15.53 -20.36
N ASP A 315 20.48 16.84 -20.16
CA ASP A 315 21.62 17.56 -19.63
C ASP A 315 21.80 17.33 -18.11
N LEU A 316 20.79 16.84 -17.42
CA LEU A 316 20.87 16.45 -16.00
C LEU A 316 21.32 15.00 -15.81
N PHE A 317 21.34 14.19 -16.87
CA PHE A 317 21.82 12.83 -16.78
C PHE A 317 23.32 12.79 -16.38
N LEU A 318 23.61 11.97 -15.36
CA LEU A 318 24.95 11.73 -14.85
C LEU A 318 25.31 10.25 -14.98
N HIS A 319 26.50 9.97 -15.46
CA HIS A 319 27.08 8.63 -15.39
C HIS A 319 28.30 8.69 -14.47
N LEU A 320 28.15 8.13 -13.28
CA LEU A 320 29.18 8.09 -12.25
C LEU A 320 29.77 6.68 -12.21
N SER A 321 31.08 6.57 -12.00
CA SER A 321 31.80 5.29 -11.92
C SER A 321 32.89 5.37 -10.86
N GLY A 322 33.11 4.28 -10.11
CA GLY A 322 34.10 4.17 -9.03
C GLY A 322 33.42 3.99 -7.66
N ASP A 323 34.22 3.91 -6.62
CA ASP A 323 33.74 3.89 -5.23
C ASP A 323 33.27 5.31 -4.82
N ILE A 324 31.98 5.59 -5.07
CA ILE A 324 31.36 6.87 -4.77
C ILE A 324 30.32 6.62 -3.68
N THR A 325 30.32 7.47 -2.64
CA THR A 325 29.31 7.36 -1.58
C THR A 325 27.96 7.91 -2.06
N LYS A 326 26.86 7.46 -1.45
CA LYS A 326 25.50 7.97 -1.71
C LYS A 326 25.46 9.50 -1.54
N GLU A 327 26.07 10.01 -0.50
CA GLU A 327 26.14 11.46 -0.23
C GLU A 327 26.86 12.22 -1.36
N ASP A 328 27.95 11.68 -1.91
CA ASP A 328 28.68 12.30 -3.01
C ASP A 328 27.85 12.30 -4.30
N VAL A 329 27.06 11.24 -4.54
CA VAL A 329 26.12 11.18 -5.67
C VAL A 329 25.07 12.28 -5.54
N ILE A 330 24.42 12.40 -4.39
CA ILE A 330 23.41 13.43 -4.11
C ILE A 330 24.00 14.83 -4.30
N LYS A 331 25.19 15.10 -3.76
CA LYS A 331 25.89 16.39 -3.91
C LYS A 331 26.16 16.70 -5.39
N THR A 332 26.65 15.72 -6.16
CA THR A 332 26.96 15.90 -7.57
C THR A 332 25.69 16.18 -8.39
N MET A 333 24.57 15.49 -8.06
CA MET A 333 23.28 15.75 -8.68
C MET A 333 22.77 17.15 -8.35
N TYR A 334 22.88 17.56 -7.08
CA TYR A 334 22.50 18.89 -6.64
C TYR A 334 23.30 19.98 -7.35
N GLU A 335 24.64 19.92 -7.37
CA GLU A 335 25.49 20.91 -8.03
C GLU A 335 25.06 21.11 -9.48
N LYS A 336 24.79 20.04 -10.21
CA LYS A 336 24.38 20.10 -11.60
C LYS A 336 22.97 20.73 -11.79
N ALA A 337 22.04 20.43 -10.92
CA ALA A 337 20.69 21.02 -10.94
C ALA A 337 20.70 22.48 -10.51
N HIS A 338 21.51 22.83 -9.48
CA HIS A 338 21.67 24.18 -8.98
C HIS A 338 22.35 25.10 -10.02
N ASP A 339 23.39 24.63 -10.70
CA ASP A 339 24.07 25.40 -11.76
C ASP A 339 23.13 25.75 -12.94
N LYS A 340 22.09 24.95 -13.14
CA LYS A 340 21.02 25.22 -14.11
C LYS A 340 19.89 26.10 -13.55
N GLY A 341 19.92 26.42 -12.26
CA GLY A 341 18.88 27.19 -11.59
C GLY A 341 17.56 26.42 -11.43
N ILE A 342 17.62 25.08 -11.39
CA ILE A 342 16.44 24.21 -11.25
C ILE A 342 16.06 24.05 -9.77
N VAL A 343 17.07 24.06 -8.88
CA VAL A 343 16.88 23.90 -7.44
C VAL A 343 17.62 25.01 -6.65
N ASP A 344 17.11 25.36 -5.48
CA ASP A 344 17.72 26.34 -4.59
C ASP A 344 18.70 25.69 -3.58
N GLU A 345 19.36 26.53 -2.75
CA GLU A 345 20.35 26.09 -1.76
C GLU A 345 19.75 25.19 -0.66
N ARG A 346 18.43 25.24 -0.41
CA ARG A 346 17.74 24.44 0.62
C ARG A 346 17.50 23.01 0.16
N PHE A 347 17.54 22.77 -1.15
CA PHE A 347 17.24 21.45 -1.74
C PHE A 347 18.15 20.36 -1.19
N ILE A 348 19.47 20.59 -1.15
CA ILE A 348 20.43 19.57 -0.71
C ILE A 348 20.24 19.19 0.77
N ASP A 349 20.06 20.18 1.64
CA ASP A 349 19.86 19.93 3.07
C ASP A 349 18.55 19.15 3.32
N SER A 350 17.52 19.47 2.55
CA SER A 350 16.22 18.76 2.62
C SER A 350 16.31 17.31 2.14
N VAL A 351 17.05 17.04 1.05
CA VAL A 351 17.30 15.67 0.57
C VAL A 351 18.12 14.87 1.57
N LEU A 352 19.23 15.41 2.05
CA LEU A 352 20.08 14.72 3.03
C LEU A 352 19.33 14.41 4.32
N LYS A 353 18.48 15.33 4.79
CA LYS A 353 17.62 15.11 5.96
C LYS A 353 16.58 14.01 5.70
N SER A 354 16.04 13.93 4.49
CA SER A 354 15.13 12.84 4.09
C SER A 354 15.82 11.47 4.20
N GLU A 355 17.06 11.39 3.72
CA GLU A 355 17.87 10.17 3.76
C GLU A 355 18.29 9.73 5.18
N GLU A 356 18.39 10.66 6.13
CA GLU A 356 18.64 10.35 7.55
C GLU A 356 17.41 9.72 8.23
N ILE A 357 16.20 10.03 7.76
CA ILE A 357 14.94 9.56 8.34
C ILE A 357 14.59 8.17 7.84
N GLY A 358 14.82 7.89 6.56
CA GLY A 358 14.53 6.62 5.94
C GLY A 358 15.28 6.41 4.63
N ASP A 359 15.55 5.17 4.32
CA ASP A 359 16.25 4.80 3.09
C ASP A 359 15.26 4.82 1.90
N THR A 360 15.54 5.66 0.91
CA THR A 360 14.71 5.83 -0.30
C THR A 360 14.94 4.73 -1.36
N TYR A 361 15.51 3.60 -0.95
CA TYR A 361 15.76 2.44 -1.78
C TYR A 361 14.45 1.78 -2.22
N MET A 362 14.18 1.74 -3.52
CA MET A 362 13.03 1.04 -4.10
C MET A 362 13.32 -0.45 -4.38
N ASN A 363 14.59 -0.77 -4.67
CA ASN A 363 15.10 -2.14 -4.83
C ASN A 363 16.64 -2.09 -4.89
N GLU A 364 17.32 -3.24 -5.02
CA GLU A 364 18.79 -3.31 -5.09
C GLU A 364 19.43 -2.48 -6.21
N VAL A 365 18.65 -1.90 -7.11
CA VAL A 365 19.13 -1.24 -8.35
C VAL A 365 18.65 0.20 -8.49
N PHE A 366 17.58 0.58 -7.77
CA PHE A 366 16.90 1.86 -7.99
C PHE A 366 16.60 2.58 -6.68
N GLU A 367 16.91 3.85 -6.63
CA GLU A 367 16.68 4.76 -5.52
C GLU A 367 16.07 6.07 -6.01
N LEU A 368 15.10 6.61 -5.29
CA LEU A 368 14.45 7.87 -5.60
C LEU A 368 14.61 8.83 -4.42
N THR A 369 15.69 9.61 -4.46
CA THR A 369 15.92 10.66 -3.46
C THR A 369 14.98 11.83 -3.68
N HIS A 370 14.41 12.39 -2.62
CA HIS A 370 13.47 13.52 -2.69
C HIS A 370 13.60 14.45 -1.48
N THR A 371 13.07 15.65 -1.60
CA THR A 371 13.06 16.65 -0.53
C THR A 371 11.92 16.40 0.45
N MET A 372 12.14 16.78 1.73
CA MET A 372 11.10 16.79 2.76
C MET A 372 10.20 18.04 2.69
N GLU A 373 10.67 19.10 2.08
CA GLU A 373 9.98 20.38 1.97
C GLU A 373 9.80 20.75 0.50
N LEU A 374 8.74 21.52 0.20
CA LEU A 374 8.62 22.15 -1.11
C LEU A 374 9.76 23.14 -1.26
N CYS A 375 10.73 22.81 -2.10
CA CYS A 375 11.76 23.71 -2.55
C CYS A 375 11.29 24.37 -3.83
N ASP A 376 11.54 25.66 -4.02
CA ASP A 376 11.25 26.35 -5.27
C ASP A 376 12.11 25.73 -6.38
N THR A 377 11.44 25.17 -7.39
CA THR A 377 12.04 24.57 -8.58
C THR A 377 11.63 25.35 -9.81
#